data_30b35264817a77df996c9fc4ec568ae9
#
_entry.id   30b35264817a77df996c9fc4ec568ae9
#
_cell.length_a   1.000
_cell.length_b   1.000
_cell.length_c   1.000
_cell.angle_alpha   90.00
_cell.angle_beta   90.00
_cell.angle_gamma   90.00
#
_symmetry.space_group_name_H-M   'P 1'
#
loop_
_entity.id
_entity.type
_entity.pdbx_description
1 polymer ?
#
loop_
_entity_poly.entity_id
_entity_poly.type
_entity_poly.pdbx_seq_one_letter_code
_entity_poly.pdbx_strand_id
1 'polypeptide(L)'
;YYVNLVENNAKEADADIIIEVAVPAQTTVELSATEASNIMNKKDTIAMFGSNQVTAEGLLTANQNLDVLGSGDGKILGVGFDAGSTQKAAVKDGTLLGSVTQAPVDQGRIAIETLNDICEGKEVKDVETACYWYDAETMEDAEIAPNLYD
;
A
#
# COMPACT_ATOMS: atom_id res chain seq x y z
N TYR A 1 -2.82 7.10 -11.80
CA TYR A 1 -3.80 6.02 -11.74
C TYR A 1 -4.59 6.05 -10.42
N TYR A 2 -3.91 5.95 -9.27
CA TYR A 2 -4.60 5.94 -7.96
C TYR A 2 -5.41 7.21 -7.69
N VAL A 3 -4.89 8.38 -8.03
CA VAL A 3 -5.62 9.67 -7.91
C VAL A 3 -6.93 9.61 -8.67
N ASN A 4 -6.89 9.24 -9.96
CA ASN A 4 -8.09 9.16 -10.80
C ASN A 4 -9.12 8.16 -10.25
N LEU A 5 -8.64 7.04 -9.67
CA LEU A 5 -9.51 6.03 -9.08
C LEU A 5 -10.26 6.59 -7.86
N VAL A 6 -9.56 7.26 -6.96
CA VAL A 6 -10.17 7.89 -5.77
C VAL A 6 -11.14 9.01 -6.18
N GLU A 7 -10.76 9.89 -7.13
CA GLU A 7 -11.63 10.94 -7.63
C GLU A 7 -12.93 10.40 -8.26
N ASN A 8 -12.84 9.32 -9.02
CA ASN A 8 -14.03 8.71 -9.63
C ASN A 8 -14.97 8.12 -8.57
N ASN A 9 -14.43 7.39 -7.59
CA ASN A 9 -15.24 6.83 -6.50
C ASN A 9 -15.84 7.94 -5.62
N ALA A 10 -15.11 9.05 -5.36
CA ALA A 10 -15.63 10.19 -4.62
C ALA A 10 -16.82 10.84 -5.35
N LYS A 11 -16.74 10.99 -6.67
CA LYS A 11 -17.85 11.52 -7.51
C LYS A 11 -19.07 10.59 -7.46
N GLU A 12 -18.86 9.29 -7.53
CA GLU A 12 -19.96 8.30 -7.43
C GLU A 12 -20.64 8.34 -6.05
N ALA A 13 -19.87 8.62 -5.00
CA ALA A 13 -20.35 8.74 -3.62
C ALA A 13 -20.90 10.14 -3.28
N ASP A 14 -20.91 11.11 -4.21
CA ASP A 14 -21.24 12.53 -3.99
C ASP A 14 -20.43 13.15 -2.84
N ALA A 15 -19.13 12.78 -2.77
CA ALA A 15 -18.19 13.23 -1.75
C ALA A 15 -17.20 14.27 -2.32
N ASP A 16 -17.03 15.38 -1.61
CA ASP A 16 -16.03 16.40 -1.93
C ASP A 16 -14.69 16.06 -1.25
N ILE A 17 -13.79 15.45 -2.02
CA ILE A 17 -12.47 14.99 -1.54
C ILE A 17 -11.37 15.75 -2.26
N ILE A 18 -10.45 16.34 -1.49
CA ILE A 18 -9.21 16.94 -1.99
C ILE A 18 -8.09 15.91 -1.88
N ILE A 19 -7.43 15.60 -3.00
CA ILE A 19 -6.30 14.68 -3.04
C ILE A 19 -5.01 15.47 -3.14
N GLU A 20 -4.12 15.25 -2.16
CA GLU A 20 -2.76 15.78 -2.18
C GLU A 20 -1.77 14.65 -2.47
N VAL A 21 -0.86 14.87 -3.41
CA VAL A 21 0.20 13.91 -3.75
C VAL A 21 1.54 14.47 -3.28
N ALA A 22 2.17 13.80 -2.32
CA ALA A 22 3.53 14.09 -1.89
C ALA A 22 4.51 13.12 -2.55
N VAL A 23 5.59 13.64 -3.12
CA VAL A 23 6.64 12.83 -3.75
C VAL A 23 7.96 13.17 -3.05
N PRO A 24 8.50 12.26 -2.22
CA PRO A 24 9.80 12.46 -1.59
C PRO A 24 10.92 12.62 -2.64
N ALA A 25 11.92 13.42 -2.36
CA ALA A 25 13.05 13.65 -3.26
C ALA A 25 13.84 12.37 -3.59
N GLN A 26 13.81 11.40 -2.68
CA GLN A 26 14.34 10.05 -2.87
C GLN A 26 13.41 9.05 -2.17
N THR A 27 13.38 7.82 -2.66
CA THR A 27 12.57 6.74 -2.08
C THR A 27 13.32 6.16 -0.88
N THR A 28 13.27 6.87 0.26
CA THR A 28 13.77 6.40 1.56
C THR A 28 12.67 6.55 2.61
N VAL A 29 12.75 5.73 3.67
CA VAL A 29 11.78 5.76 4.78
C VAL A 29 11.80 7.12 5.48
N GLU A 30 12.98 7.68 5.71
CA GLU A 30 13.17 8.95 6.42
C GLU A 30 12.54 10.14 5.69
N LEU A 31 12.75 10.22 4.37
CA LEU A 31 12.16 11.31 3.58
C LEU A 31 10.64 11.11 3.44
N SER A 32 10.21 9.87 3.27
CA SER A 32 8.77 9.54 3.27
C SER A 32 8.12 9.88 4.60
N ALA A 33 8.77 9.61 5.73
CA ALA A 33 8.28 9.97 7.06
C ALA A 33 8.22 11.49 7.25
N THR A 34 9.16 12.24 6.69
CA THR A 34 9.13 13.71 6.74
C THR A 34 7.90 14.25 6.00
N GLU A 35 7.64 13.80 4.78
CA GLU A 35 6.46 14.21 4.03
C GLU A 35 5.16 13.75 4.70
N ALA A 36 5.13 12.52 5.21
CA ALA A 36 4.00 12.01 5.95
C ALA A 36 3.68 12.85 7.20
N SER A 37 4.70 13.23 7.97
CA SER A 37 4.52 14.10 9.15
C SER A 37 3.93 15.46 8.78
N ASN A 38 4.37 16.05 7.65
CA ASN A 38 3.84 17.32 7.18
C ASN A 38 2.34 17.23 6.86
N ILE A 39 1.90 16.11 6.27
CA ILE A 39 0.49 15.88 5.93
C ILE A 39 -0.31 15.54 7.18
N MET A 40 0.19 14.67 8.07
CA MET A 40 -0.48 14.28 9.32
C MET A 40 -0.77 15.45 10.25
N ASN A 41 0.02 16.52 10.18
CA ASN A 41 -0.19 17.73 10.96
C ASN A 41 -1.29 18.65 10.41
N LYS A 42 -1.86 18.36 9.24
CA LYS A 42 -2.99 19.11 8.68
C LYS A 42 -4.29 18.63 9.34
N LYS A 43 -5.16 19.57 9.72
CA LYS A 43 -6.37 19.27 10.49
C LYS A 43 -7.48 18.59 9.69
N ASP A 44 -7.41 18.68 8.37
CA ASP A 44 -8.41 18.18 7.42
C ASP A 44 -7.97 16.88 6.73
N THR A 45 -6.83 16.31 7.11
CA THR A 45 -6.40 15.00 6.62
C THR A 45 -7.26 13.90 7.24
N ILE A 46 -7.96 13.14 6.40
CA ILE A 46 -8.83 12.04 6.82
C ILE A 46 -8.27 10.66 6.47
N ALA A 47 -7.43 10.57 5.44
CA ALA A 47 -6.80 9.32 5.03
C ALA A 47 -5.43 9.55 4.37
N MET A 48 -4.57 8.55 4.45
CA MET A 48 -3.26 8.53 3.80
C MET A 48 -2.99 7.17 3.18
N PHE A 49 -2.35 7.18 2.01
CA PHE A 49 -1.97 5.98 1.27
C PHE A 49 -0.48 5.99 0.94
N GLY A 50 0.24 4.98 1.42
CA GLY A 50 1.62 4.72 1.02
C GLY A 50 1.64 3.81 -0.22
N SER A 51 2.07 4.33 -1.36
CA SER A 51 1.95 3.66 -2.67
C SER A 51 2.99 2.57 -2.95
N ASN A 52 3.89 2.29 -2.00
CA ASN A 52 4.83 1.17 -1.98
C ASN A 52 5.30 0.93 -0.54
N GLN A 53 6.07 -0.15 -0.31
CA GLN A 53 6.56 -0.51 1.01
C GLN A 53 7.28 0.64 1.72
N VAL A 54 8.21 1.32 1.05
CA VAL A 54 9.02 2.40 1.64
C VAL A 54 8.15 3.57 2.10
N THR A 55 7.18 3.96 1.29
CA THR A 55 6.27 5.07 1.65
C THR A 55 5.28 4.66 2.74
N ALA A 56 4.81 3.41 2.75
CA ALA A 56 3.98 2.89 3.83
C ALA A 56 4.76 2.80 5.17
N GLU A 57 6.02 2.36 5.15
CA GLU A 57 6.90 2.40 6.31
C GLU A 57 7.20 3.84 6.77
N GLY A 58 7.25 4.80 5.84
CA GLY A 58 7.34 6.22 6.13
C GLY A 58 6.12 6.73 6.91
N LEU A 59 4.90 6.34 6.52
CA LEU A 59 3.68 6.65 7.29
C LEU A 59 3.79 6.12 8.72
N LEU A 60 4.19 4.87 8.88
CA LEU A 60 4.33 4.24 10.19
C LEU A 60 5.41 4.90 11.05
N THR A 61 6.54 5.26 10.47
CA THR A 61 7.62 5.98 11.15
C THR A 61 7.17 7.36 11.64
N ALA A 62 6.46 8.12 10.80
CA ALA A 62 5.87 9.39 11.19
C ALA A 62 4.87 9.22 12.34
N ASN A 63 4.05 8.18 12.28
CA ASN A 63 3.02 7.90 13.27
C ASN A 63 3.58 7.54 14.66
N GLN A 64 4.80 6.99 14.76
CA GLN A 64 5.44 6.67 16.05
C GLN A 64 5.49 7.87 17.01
N ASN A 65 5.61 9.08 16.48
CA ASN A 65 5.67 10.30 17.28
C ASN A 65 4.33 11.04 17.39
N LEU A 66 3.44 10.86 16.41
CA LEU A 66 2.19 11.62 16.28
C LEU A 66 0.98 10.85 16.82
N ASP A 67 1.01 9.53 16.71
CA ASP A 67 -0.09 8.62 17.11
C ASP A 67 -1.46 9.07 16.57
N VAL A 68 -1.51 9.36 15.28
CA VAL A 68 -2.72 9.85 14.60
C VAL A 68 -3.36 8.84 13.65
N LEU A 69 -2.65 7.77 13.25
CA LEU A 69 -3.20 6.72 12.38
C LEU A 69 -4.10 5.76 13.15
N GLY A 70 -5.12 5.26 12.49
CA GLY A 70 -6.05 4.26 13.02
C GLY A 70 -7.46 4.44 12.48
N SER A 71 -8.42 3.65 13.00
CA SER A 71 -9.84 3.68 12.60
C SER A 71 -10.77 4.34 13.64
N GLY A 72 -10.23 4.92 14.71
CA GLY A 72 -11.02 5.60 15.76
C GLY A 72 -11.41 7.02 15.38
N ASP A 73 -12.32 7.63 16.18
CA ASP A 73 -12.74 9.02 16.01
C ASP A 73 -11.54 9.97 16.06
N GLY A 74 -11.44 10.82 15.04
CA GLY A 74 -10.36 11.81 14.90
C GLY A 74 -9.01 11.24 14.47
N LYS A 75 -8.94 9.96 14.15
CA LYS A 75 -7.77 9.32 13.55
C LYS A 75 -7.77 9.47 12.04
N ILE A 76 -6.59 9.37 11.45
CA ILE A 76 -6.36 9.35 10.01
C ILE A 76 -6.33 7.89 9.55
N LEU A 77 -7.13 7.52 8.57
CA LEU A 77 -7.11 6.17 8.00
C LEU A 77 -5.81 5.94 7.21
N GLY A 78 -5.00 5.01 7.66
CA GLY A 78 -3.76 4.62 6.98
C GLY A 78 -3.97 3.39 6.10
N VAL A 79 -3.50 3.45 4.86
CA VAL A 79 -3.48 2.31 3.92
C VAL A 79 -2.09 2.16 3.33
N GLY A 80 -1.63 0.92 3.23
CA GLY A 80 -0.32 0.58 2.69
C GLY A 80 -0.36 -0.10 1.33
N PHE A 81 0.81 -0.31 0.77
CA PHE A 81 1.07 -1.16 -0.39
C PHE A 81 2.29 -2.04 -0.08
N ASP A 82 2.27 -3.29 -0.51
CA ASP A 82 3.19 -4.36 -0.13
C ASP A 82 2.91 -4.96 1.27
N ALA A 83 3.74 -5.89 1.72
CA ALA A 83 3.42 -6.71 2.91
C ALA A 83 4.66 -6.99 3.79
N GLY A 84 5.55 -6.02 3.95
CA GLY A 84 6.69 -6.15 4.86
C GLY A 84 6.24 -6.36 6.32
N SER A 85 7.13 -6.94 7.15
CA SER A 85 6.82 -7.31 8.54
C SER A 85 6.28 -6.14 9.38
N THR A 86 6.82 -4.92 9.19
CA THR A 86 6.34 -3.72 9.87
C THR A 86 4.90 -3.36 9.49
N GLN A 87 4.55 -3.50 8.19
CA GLN A 87 3.20 -3.24 7.71
C GLN A 87 2.21 -4.30 8.23
N LYS A 88 2.58 -5.59 8.18
CA LYS A 88 1.76 -6.68 8.74
C LYS A 88 1.46 -6.45 10.21
N ALA A 89 2.45 -6.03 11.00
CA ALA A 89 2.25 -5.70 12.41
C ALA A 89 1.27 -4.53 12.58
N ALA A 90 1.41 -3.46 11.79
CA ALA A 90 0.55 -2.29 11.84
C ALA A 90 -0.89 -2.56 11.36
N VAL A 91 -1.09 -3.49 10.44
CA VAL A 91 -2.42 -3.97 10.05
C VAL A 91 -3.04 -4.78 11.19
N LYS A 92 -2.26 -5.68 11.81
CA LYS A 92 -2.74 -6.53 12.89
C LYS A 92 -3.13 -5.75 14.15
N ASP A 93 -2.44 -4.66 14.46
CA ASP A 93 -2.74 -3.82 15.62
C ASP A 93 -3.74 -2.68 15.32
N GLY A 94 -4.18 -2.52 14.06
CA GLY A 94 -5.16 -1.53 13.63
C GLY A 94 -4.60 -0.11 13.38
N THR A 95 -3.28 0.07 13.41
CA THR A 95 -2.61 1.33 13.01
C THR A 95 -2.83 1.60 11.51
N LEU A 96 -2.76 0.55 10.67
CA LEU A 96 -3.22 0.58 9.28
C LEU A 96 -4.56 -0.14 9.16
N LEU A 97 -5.45 0.43 8.36
CA LEU A 97 -6.72 -0.21 8.00
C LEU A 97 -6.48 -1.52 7.23
N GLY A 98 -5.48 -1.52 6.38
CA GLY A 98 -5.05 -2.66 5.58
C GLY A 98 -3.97 -2.24 4.59
N SER A 99 -3.58 -3.17 3.74
CA SER A 99 -2.61 -2.94 2.69
C SER A 99 -2.92 -3.81 1.47
N VAL A 100 -2.37 -3.45 0.33
CA VAL A 100 -2.45 -4.25 -0.90
C VAL A 100 -1.14 -5.01 -1.07
N THR A 101 -1.17 -6.34 -1.12
CA THR A 101 -0.01 -7.15 -1.50
C THR A 101 -0.09 -7.58 -2.95
N GLN A 102 1.05 -7.73 -3.57
CA GLN A 102 1.19 -8.33 -4.89
C GLN A 102 1.28 -9.87 -4.75
N ALA A 103 1.41 -10.58 -5.86
CA ALA A 103 1.62 -12.03 -5.87
C ALA A 103 3.10 -12.36 -6.20
N PRO A 104 4.06 -12.16 -5.28
CA PRO A 104 5.49 -12.26 -5.57
C PRO A 104 5.92 -13.66 -5.99
N VAL A 105 5.29 -14.70 -5.47
CA VAL A 105 5.57 -16.09 -5.85
C VAL A 105 5.18 -16.35 -7.31
N ASP A 106 3.98 -15.92 -7.70
CA ASP A 106 3.52 -16.04 -9.09
C ASP A 106 4.33 -15.17 -10.03
N GLN A 107 4.68 -13.96 -9.65
CA GLN A 107 5.54 -13.08 -10.44
C GLN A 107 6.88 -13.74 -10.72
N GLY A 108 7.52 -14.35 -9.71
CA GLY A 108 8.77 -15.09 -9.87
C GLY A 108 8.63 -16.31 -10.79
N ARG A 109 7.57 -17.12 -10.60
CA ARG A 109 7.29 -18.28 -11.45
C ARG A 109 7.06 -17.86 -12.92
N ILE A 110 6.17 -16.90 -13.15
CA ILE A 110 5.84 -16.40 -14.50
C ILE A 110 7.07 -15.81 -15.18
N ALA A 111 7.91 -15.08 -14.45
CA ALA A 111 9.15 -14.53 -15.00
C ALA A 111 10.09 -15.65 -15.52
N ILE A 112 10.27 -16.73 -14.77
CA ILE A 112 11.10 -17.87 -15.19
C ILE A 112 10.48 -18.62 -16.38
N GLU A 113 9.17 -18.85 -16.35
CA GLU A 113 8.45 -19.49 -17.46
C GLU A 113 8.57 -18.66 -18.75
N THR A 114 8.38 -17.34 -18.64
CA THR A 114 8.51 -16.40 -19.76
C THR A 114 9.94 -16.38 -20.34
N LEU A 115 10.96 -16.38 -19.47
CA LEU A 115 12.36 -16.45 -19.92
C LEU A 115 12.65 -17.75 -20.64
N ASN A 116 12.14 -18.89 -20.17
CA ASN A 116 12.27 -20.16 -20.85
C ASN A 116 11.62 -20.13 -22.24
N ASP A 117 10.43 -19.59 -22.37
CA ASP A 117 9.72 -19.46 -23.65
C ASP A 117 10.49 -18.56 -24.63
N ILE A 118 11.11 -17.48 -24.17
CA ILE A 118 11.99 -16.63 -24.97
C ILE A 118 13.22 -17.46 -25.48
N CYS A 119 13.85 -18.24 -24.60
CA CYS A 119 14.99 -19.08 -24.97
C CYS A 119 14.61 -20.17 -26.01
N GLU A 120 13.37 -20.63 -25.98
CA GLU A 120 12.84 -21.60 -26.98
C GLU A 120 12.36 -20.91 -28.26
N GLY A 121 12.47 -19.58 -28.37
CA GLY A 121 12.06 -18.81 -29.56
C GLY A 121 10.54 -18.64 -29.68
N LYS A 122 9.79 -18.84 -28.60
CA LYS A 122 8.35 -18.62 -28.58
C LYS A 122 8.02 -17.13 -28.47
N GLU A 123 6.87 -16.76 -29.01
CA GLU A 123 6.32 -15.44 -28.81
C GLU A 123 5.77 -15.31 -27.36
N VAL A 124 6.14 -14.24 -26.67
CA VAL A 124 5.67 -13.94 -25.32
C VAL A 124 4.82 -12.68 -25.32
N LYS A 125 3.94 -12.55 -24.33
CA LYS A 125 3.04 -11.41 -24.12
C LYS A 125 3.11 -10.94 -22.68
N ASP A 126 2.61 -9.75 -22.45
CA ASP A 126 2.40 -9.23 -21.10
C ASP A 126 1.46 -10.16 -20.32
N VAL A 127 1.81 -10.43 -19.07
CA VAL A 127 1.02 -11.27 -18.16
C VAL A 127 0.61 -10.43 -16.95
N GLU A 128 -0.68 -10.33 -16.73
CA GLU A 128 -1.22 -9.69 -15.53
C GLU A 128 -1.06 -10.64 -14.34
N THR A 129 -0.62 -10.09 -13.20
CA THR A 129 -0.53 -10.80 -11.93
C THR A 129 -1.53 -10.23 -10.94
N ALA A 130 -1.99 -11.07 -10.00
CA ALA A 130 -2.95 -10.67 -8.99
C ALA A 130 -2.35 -9.68 -7.98
N CYS A 131 -3.23 -8.86 -7.40
CA CYS A 131 -3.01 -8.12 -6.17
C CYS A 131 -4.14 -8.44 -5.21
N TYR A 132 -3.84 -8.47 -3.92
CA TYR A 132 -4.78 -8.82 -2.87
C TYR A 132 -4.84 -7.71 -1.83
N TRP A 133 -6.05 -7.32 -1.43
CA TRP A 133 -6.24 -6.57 -0.20
C TRP A 133 -6.04 -7.50 0.98
N TYR A 134 -5.36 -7.04 2.03
CA TYR A 134 -5.34 -7.70 3.31
C TYR A 134 -5.54 -6.70 4.46
N ASP A 135 -6.23 -7.16 5.46
CA ASP A 135 -6.47 -6.49 6.73
C ASP A 135 -6.33 -7.50 7.88
N ALA A 136 -6.66 -7.07 9.10
CA ALA A 136 -6.51 -7.92 10.29
C ALA A 136 -7.38 -9.18 10.26
N GLU A 137 -8.49 -9.18 9.49
CA GLU A 137 -9.40 -10.31 9.39
C GLU A 137 -8.95 -11.31 8.31
N THR A 138 -8.43 -10.80 7.18
CA THR A 138 -8.16 -11.59 5.98
C THR A 138 -6.69 -12.00 5.81
N MET A 139 -5.76 -11.43 6.57
CA MET A 139 -4.31 -11.68 6.41
C MET A 139 -3.91 -13.14 6.64
N GLU A 140 -4.74 -13.96 7.29
CA GLU A 140 -4.49 -15.39 7.51
C GLU A 140 -5.22 -16.29 6.49
N ASP A 141 -5.95 -15.71 5.53
CA ASP A 141 -6.66 -16.46 4.49
C ASP A 141 -5.69 -17.22 3.59
N ALA A 142 -6.08 -18.42 3.17
CA ALA A 142 -5.24 -19.33 2.40
C ALA A 142 -4.78 -18.77 1.04
N GLU A 143 -5.52 -17.83 0.47
CA GLU A 143 -5.16 -17.15 -0.79
C GLU A 143 -4.24 -15.95 -0.57
N ILE A 144 -4.30 -15.32 0.61
CA ILE A 144 -3.60 -14.08 0.93
C ILE A 144 -2.28 -14.35 1.65
N ALA A 145 -2.32 -15.17 2.70
CA ALA A 145 -1.16 -15.45 3.56
C ALA A 145 0.13 -15.84 2.81
N PRO A 146 0.09 -16.66 1.73
CA PRO A 146 1.30 -17.00 0.97
C PRO A 146 1.94 -15.81 0.24
N ASN A 147 1.22 -14.70 0.08
CA ASN A 147 1.67 -13.49 -0.60
C ASN A 147 2.14 -12.40 0.38
N LEU A 148 2.08 -12.67 1.69
CA LEU A 148 2.58 -11.78 2.75
C LEU A 148 4.00 -12.22 3.13
N TYR A 149 4.97 -11.51 2.58
CA TYR A 149 6.41 -11.81 2.77
C TYR A 149 7.02 -11.05 3.96
N ASP A 150 8.24 -11.39 4.32
CA ASP A 150 9.07 -10.72 5.33
C ASP A 150 10.21 -9.95 4.69
#